data_eaaee0120bab1f7ca0f126b48ffa012d
#
_entry.id   eaaee0120bab1f7ca0f126b48ffa012d
#
_cell.length_a   1.000
_cell.length_b   1.000
_cell.length_c   1.000
_cell.angle_alpha   90.00
_cell.angle_beta   90.00
_cell.angle_gamma   90.00
#
_symmetry.space_group_name_H-M   'P 1'
#
loop_
_entity.id
_entity.type
_entity.pdbx_description
1 polymer ?
#
loop_
_entity_poly.entity_id
_entity_poly.type
_entity_poly.pdbx_seq_one_letter_code
_entity_poly.pdbx_strand_id
1 'polypeptide(L)'
;MANIFCVEDDTGIRELITCALQSGGYTAEGFPDGKSFFHRLRDDKPALILLDIMLPDEDGISILKRLKGNDATAEIPVIMLSAKSSEIDKVTGLENGADDYITKPFGIMELLSRIKAVLRRSHTVQKAESHVLSAHDLTIDLDQRTVVYLETEIVLTYKEFELLSYLVRNRGTAISRD
;
A
#
# COMPACT_ATOMS: atom_id res chain seq x y z
N MET A 1 0.89 -8.43 11.45
CA MET A 1 1.46 -8.82 10.16
C MET A 1 0.55 -8.31 9.07
N ALA A 2 1.09 -7.87 7.91
CA ALA A 2 0.24 -7.44 6.81
C ALA A 2 -0.41 -8.66 6.16
N ASN A 3 -1.74 -8.60 5.95
CA ASN A 3 -2.50 -9.62 5.26
C ASN A 3 -2.54 -9.32 3.76
N ILE A 4 -2.22 -10.30 2.92
CA ILE A 4 -2.16 -10.16 1.46
C ILE A 4 -3.12 -11.16 0.83
N PHE A 5 -3.99 -10.67 -0.04
CA PHE A 5 -4.88 -11.52 -0.82
C PHE A 5 -4.29 -11.78 -2.21
N CYS A 6 -4.33 -13.02 -2.66
CA CYS A 6 -3.84 -13.44 -3.97
C CYS A 6 -5.00 -14.04 -4.77
N VAL A 7 -5.36 -13.41 -5.89
CA VAL A 7 -6.39 -13.91 -6.82
C VAL A 7 -5.68 -14.46 -8.05
N GLU A 8 -5.70 -15.79 -8.18
CA GLU A 8 -4.95 -16.55 -9.19
C GLU A 8 -5.67 -17.88 -9.40
N ASP A 9 -6.04 -18.23 -10.63
CA ASP A 9 -6.77 -19.43 -10.94
C ASP A 9 -5.88 -20.69 -10.93
N ASP A 10 -4.62 -20.56 -11.38
CA ASP A 10 -3.66 -21.67 -11.32
C ASP A 10 -3.31 -22.02 -9.88
N THR A 11 -3.67 -23.24 -9.46
CA THR A 11 -3.46 -23.72 -8.10
C THR A 11 -1.98 -23.74 -7.72
N GLY A 12 -1.09 -24.18 -8.64
CA GLY A 12 0.35 -24.26 -8.37
C GLY A 12 0.98 -22.88 -8.17
N ILE A 13 0.62 -21.91 -9.00
CA ILE A 13 1.10 -20.52 -8.89
C ILE A 13 0.54 -19.89 -7.60
N ARG A 14 -0.75 -20.08 -7.33
CA ARG A 14 -1.40 -19.56 -6.12
C ARG A 14 -0.77 -20.09 -4.83
N GLU A 15 -0.51 -21.40 -4.75
CA GLU A 15 0.15 -22.03 -3.61
C GLU A 15 1.60 -21.57 -3.48
N LEU A 16 2.34 -21.46 -4.58
CA LEU A 16 3.70 -20.93 -4.59
C LEU A 16 3.75 -19.50 -4.03
N ILE A 17 2.86 -18.63 -4.50
CA ILE A 17 2.78 -17.23 -4.04
C ILE A 17 2.45 -17.19 -2.55
N THR A 18 1.42 -17.90 -2.10
CA THR A 18 1.00 -17.86 -0.69
C THR A 18 2.07 -18.41 0.24
N CYS A 19 2.76 -19.48 -0.14
CA CYS A 19 3.89 -20.04 0.60
C CYS A 19 5.06 -19.03 0.69
N ALA A 20 5.40 -18.39 -0.43
CA ALA A 20 6.45 -17.37 -0.48
C ALA A 20 6.13 -16.16 0.41
N LEU A 21 4.89 -15.69 0.40
CA LEU A 21 4.43 -14.60 1.25
C LEU A 21 4.54 -14.95 2.73
N GLN A 22 4.09 -16.14 3.12
CA GLN A 22 4.19 -16.61 4.50
C GLN A 22 5.65 -16.73 4.97
N SER A 23 6.52 -17.24 4.10
CA SER A 23 7.97 -17.29 4.36
C SER A 23 8.60 -15.89 4.47
N GLY A 24 8.03 -14.90 3.76
CA GLY A 24 8.42 -13.49 3.82
C GLY A 24 7.87 -12.72 5.04
N GLY A 25 7.13 -13.40 5.95
CA GLY A 25 6.59 -12.78 7.17
C GLY A 25 5.24 -12.07 6.99
N TYR A 26 4.50 -12.40 5.91
CA TYR A 26 3.14 -11.92 5.69
C TYR A 26 2.12 -12.99 6.07
N THR A 27 0.88 -12.60 6.34
CA THR A 27 -0.27 -13.51 6.24
C THR A 27 -0.78 -13.47 4.81
N ALA A 28 -1.16 -14.61 4.25
CA ALA A 28 -1.59 -14.71 2.86
C ALA A 28 -2.80 -15.63 2.71
N GLU A 29 -3.76 -15.20 1.91
CA GLU A 29 -4.94 -15.97 1.54
C GLU A 29 -5.11 -15.97 0.02
N GLY A 30 -5.33 -17.15 -0.57
CA GLY A 30 -5.43 -17.35 -2.02
C GLY A 30 -6.84 -17.65 -2.47
N PHE A 31 -7.26 -17.05 -3.60
CA PHE A 31 -8.58 -17.18 -4.19
C PHE A 31 -8.45 -17.63 -5.65
N PRO A 32 -9.23 -18.64 -6.08
CA PRO A 32 -9.17 -19.13 -7.46
C PRO A 32 -9.94 -18.27 -8.46
N ASP A 33 -10.78 -17.35 -7.99
CA ASP A 33 -11.69 -16.55 -8.81
C ASP A 33 -12.11 -15.26 -8.11
N GLY A 34 -12.65 -14.31 -8.87
CA GLY A 34 -13.13 -13.03 -8.36
C GLY A 34 -14.31 -13.17 -7.40
N LYS A 35 -15.16 -14.19 -7.58
CA LYS A 35 -16.35 -14.39 -6.74
C LYS A 35 -15.97 -14.75 -5.30
N SER A 36 -15.09 -15.73 -5.10
CA SER A 36 -14.59 -16.12 -3.78
C SER A 36 -13.81 -14.98 -3.11
N PHE A 37 -12.99 -14.27 -3.91
CA PHE A 37 -12.27 -13.09 -3.45
C PHE A 37 -13.20 -11.99 -2.93
N PHE A 38 -14.22 -11.58 -3.70
CA PHE A 38 -15.14 -10.53 -3.26
C PHE A 38 -16.01 -10.97 -2.08
N HIS A 39 -16.30 -12.26 -1.96
CA HIS A 39 -17.01 -12.78 -0.79
C HIS A 39 -16.18 -12.53 0.49
N ARG A 40 -14.91 -12.89 0.45
CA ARG A 40 -14.00 -12.72 1.58
C ARG A 40 -13.67 -11.25 1.88
N LEU A 41 -13.57 -10.42 0.84
CA LEU A 41 -13.26 -8.98 0.95
C LEU A 41 -14.32 -8.19 1.75
N ARG A 42 -15.55 -8.71 1.88
CA ARG A 42 -16.61 -8.10 2.71
C ARG A 42 -16.31 -8.21 4.19
N ASP A 43 -15.65 -9.30 4.59
CA ASP A 43 -15.42 -9.63 5.99
C ASP A 43 -14.07 -9.10 6.48
N ASP A 44 -13.08 -9.02 5.59
CA ASP A 44 -11.72 -8.60 5.92
C ASP A 44 -11.07 -7.84 4.76
N LYS A 45 -10.31 -6.80 5.08
CA LYS A 45 -9.59 -5.99 4.10
C LYS A 45 -8.10 -6.31 4.16
N PRO A 46 -7.51 -6.74 3.03
CA PRO A 46 -6.07 -6.98 2.97
C PRO A 46 -5.29 -5.67 2.92
N ALA A 47 -4.02 -5.74 3.32
CA ALA A 47 -3.07 -4.64 3.18
C ALA A 47 -2.57 -4.48 1.71
N LEU A 48 -2.72 -5.54 0.88
CA LEU A 48 -2.34 -5.54 -0.53
C LEU A 48 -3.05 -6.70 -1.24
N ILE A 49 -3.38 -6.49 -2.52
CA ILE A 49 -3.95 -7.51 -3.40
C ILE A 49 -2.96 -7.82 -4.53
N LEU A 50 -2.68 -9.10 -4.75
CA LEU A 50 -2.09 -9.63 -5.96
C LEU A 50 -3.22 -10.14 -6.85
N LEU A 51 -3.30 -9.68 -8.09
CA LEU A 51 -4.45 -9.94 -8.95
C LEU A 51 -3.99 -10.38 -10.34
N ASP A 52 -4.32 -11.60 -10.71
CA ASP A 52 -4.10 -12.04 -12.08
C ASP A 52 -5.07 -11.33 -13.04
N ILE A 53 -4.59 -11.05 -14.23
CA ILE A 53 -5.42 -10.49 -15.31
C ILE A 53 -6.34 -11.57 -15.89
N MET A 54 -5.82 -12.77 -16.08
CA MET A 54 -6.51 -13.84 -16.77
C MET A 54 -7.20 -14.80 -15.78
N LEU A 55 -8.37 -14.40 -15.30
CA LEU A 55 -9.20 -15.24 -14.43
C LEU A 55 -10.37 -15.85 -15.22
N PRO A 56 -10.89 -17.02 -14.79
CA PRO A 56 -11.90 -17.77 -15.56
C PRO A 56 -13.29 -17.14 -15.54
N ASP A 57 -13.62 -16.37 -14.52
CA ASP A 57 -14.97 -15.81 -14.29
C ASP A 57 -15.08 -14.32 -14.67
N GLU A 58 -14.07 -13.54 -14.41
CA GLU A 58 -14.05 -12.10 -14.67
C GLU A 58 -12.61 -11.63 -14.97
N ASP A 59 -12.42 -10.77 -15.97
CA ASP A 59 -11.11 -10.18 -16.27
C ASP A 59 -10.58 -9.38 -15.08
N GLY A 60 -9.33 -9.62 -14.71
CA GLY A 60 -8.67 -8.94 -13.58
C GLY A 60 -8.65 -7.41 -13.69
N ILE A 61 -8.63 -6.86 -14.92
CA ILE A 61 -8.76 -5.40 -15.12
C ILE A 61 -10.15 -4.91 -14.71
N SER A 62 -11.20 -5.69 -14.95
CA SER A 62 -12.57 -5.38 -14.51
C SER A 62 -12.67 -5.41 -12.97
N ILE A 63 -12.04 -6.40 -12.34
CA ILE A 63 -11.94 -6.49 -10.88
C ILE A 63 -11.20 -5.26 -10.31
N LEU A 64 -10.07 -4.87 -10.92
CA LEU A 64 -9.30 -3.69 -10.53
C LEU A 64 -10.16 -2.41 -10.57
N LYS A 65 -10.87 -2.19 -11.68
CA LYS A 65 -11.77 -1.03 -11.83
C LYS A 65 -12.84 -1.01 -10.74
N ARG A 66 -13.40 -2.17 -10.42
CA ARG A 66 -14.40 -2.31 -9.35
C ARG A 66 -13.85 -1.99 -7.97
N LEU A 67 -12.60 -2.42 -7.69
CA LEU A 67 -11.90 -2.12 -6.43
C LEU A 67 -11.63 -0.61 -6.31
N LYS A 68 -11.08 0.00 -7.37
CA LYS A 68 -10.71 1.42 -7.38
C LYS A 68 -11.91 2.36 -7.48
N GLY A 69 -13.03 1.91 -8.00
CA GLY A 69 -14.30 2.65 -8.06
C GLY A 69 -15.14 2.60 -6.78
N ASN A 70 -14.70 1.90 -5.74
CA ASN A 70 -15.41 1.79 -4.47
C ASN A 70 -14.57 2.39 -3.34
N ASP A 71 -15.07 3.46 -2.69
CA ASP A 71 -14.37 4.18 -1.62
C ASP A 71 -13.87 3.28 -0.50
N ALA A 72 -14.58 2.18 -0.23
CA ALA A 72 -14.20 1.23 0.82
C ALA A 72 -12.94 0.39 0.46
N THR A 73 -12.57 0.30 -0.81
CA THR A 73 -11.46 -0.53 -1.32
C THR A 73 -10.48 0.22 -2.22
N ALA A 74 -10.79 1.45 -2.62
CA ALA A 74 -9.98 2.27 -3.52
C ALA A 74 -8.53 2.43 -3.05
N GLU A 75 -8.33 2.60 -1.74
CA GLU A 75 -7.03 2.79 -1.10
C GLU A 75 -6.21 1.50 -0.96
N ILE A 76 -6.82 0.31 -1.20
CA ILE A 76 -6.07 -0.95 -1.10
C ILE A 76 -5.14 -1.03 -2.31
N PRO A 77 -3.81 -1.16 -2.09
CA PRO A 77 -2.86 -1.29 -3.19
C PRO A 77 -3.03 -2.62 -3.92
N VAL A 78 -2.94 -2.56 -5.26
CA VAL A 78 -3.10 -3.71 -6.14
C VAL A 78 -1.86 -3.87 -7.02
N ILE A 79 -1.25 -5.06 -7.01
CA ILE A 79 -0.22 -5.47 -7.96
C ILE A 79 -0.85 -6.44 -8.96
N MET A 80 -0.79 -6.09 -10.24
CA MET A 80 -1.29 -6.96 -11.31
C MET A 80 -0.27 -8.03 -11.68
N LEU A 81 -0.73 -9.27 -11.82
CA LEU A 81 0.06 -10.39 -12.35
C LEU A 81 -0.38 -10.67 -13.79
N SER A 82 0.54 -10.82 -14.74
CA SER A 82 0.18 -11.03 -16.13
C SER A 82 1.16 -11.93 -16.88
N ALA A 83 0.63 -12.82 -17.70
CA ALA A 83 1.41 -13.55 -18.70
C ALA A 83 1.78 -12.70 -19.92
N LYS A 84 1.16 -11.51 -20.09
CA LYS A 84 1.38 -10.64 -21.24
C LYS A 84 2.49 -9.64 -20.94
N SER A 85 3.51 -9.64 -21.79
CA SER A 85 4.66 -8.73 -21.72
C SER A 85 4.50 -7.46 -22.56
N SER A 86 3.32 -7.24 -23.20
CA SER A 86 3.14 -6.06 -24.04
C SER A 86 3.15 -4.78 -23.21
N GLU A 87 3.81 -3.74 -23.70
CA GLU A 87 3.84 -2.42 -23.08
C GLU A 87 2.43 -1.85 -22.89
N ILE A 88 1.53 -2.16 -23.83
CA ILE A 88 0.13 -1.69 -23.83
C ILE A 88 -0.63 -2.25 -22.62
N ASP A 89 -0.44 -3.54 -22.27
CA ASP A 89 -1.14 -4.14 -21.13
C ASP A 89 -0.65 -3.56 -19.79
N LYS A 90 0.65 -3.22 -19.70
CA LYS A 90 1.24 -2.56 -18.51
C LYS A 90 0.72 -1.14 -18.34
N VAL A 91 0.68 -0.37 -19.43
CA VAL A 91 0.16 1.00 -19.42
C VAL A 91 -1.31 0.99 -19.04
N THR A 92 -2.12 0.13 -19.66
CA THR A 92 -3.54 0.00 -19.33
C THR A 92 -3.79 -0.38 -17.87
N GLY A 93 -2.98 -1.28 -17.30
CA GLY A 93 -3.10 -1.65 -15.88
C GLY A 93 -2.80 -0.46 -14.95
N LEU A 94 -1.74 0.28 -15.20
CA LEU A 94 -1.34 1.45 -14.40
C LEU A 94 -2.35 2.61 -14.56
N GLU A 95 -2.84 2.87 -15.76
CA GLU A 95 -3.88 3.89 -16.01
C GLU A 95 -5.21 3.58 -15.29
N ASN A 96 -5.51 2.29 -15.05
CA ASN A 96 -6.68 1.86 -14.29
C ASN A 96 -6.47 1.85 -12.77
N GLY A 97 -5.33 2.36 -12.27
CA GLY A 97 -5.04 2.55 -10.86
C GLY A 97 -4.33 1.38 -10.17
N ALA A 98 -3.68 0.49 -10.90
CA ALA A 98 -2.77 -0.50 -10.31
C ALA A 98 -1.52 0.20 -9.75
N ASP A 99 -1.03 -0.29 -8.60
CA ASP A 99 0.14 0.27 -7.93
C ASP A 99 1.47 -0.28 -8.46
N ASP A 100 1.45 -1.49 -9.03
CA ASP A 100 2.58 -2.12 -9.73
C ASP A 100 2.09 -3.25 -10.65
N TYR A 101 3.02 -3.77 -11.46
CA TYR A 101 2.77 -4.79 -12.46
C TYR A 101 3.92 -5.80 -12.51
N ILE A 102 3.60 -7.10 -12.47
CA ILE A 102 4.58 -8.19 -12.53
C ILE A 102 4.25 -9.12 -13.68
N THR A 103 5.23 -9.38 -14.53
CA THR A 103 5.07 -10.33 -15.66
C THR A 103 5.43 -11.74 -15.25
N LYS A 104 4.58 -12.71 -15.63
CA LYS A 104 4.85 -14.15 -15.51
C LYS A 104 5.75 -14.62 -16.67
N PRO A 105 6.75 -15.47 -16.41
CA PRO A 105 7.17 -15.99 -15.13
C PRO A 105 7.99 -14.97 -14.33
N PHE A 106 7.80 -14.91 -13.00
CA PHE A 106 8.52 -14.02 -12.11
C PHE A 106 9.33 -14.78 -11.05
N GLY A 107 10.38 -14.16 -10.57
CA GLY A 107 11.15 -14.69 -9.44
C GLY A 107 10.48 -14.34 -8.09
N ILE A 108 10.54 -15.27 -7.13
CA ILE A 108 9.99 -15.04 -5.77
C ILE A 108 10.62 -13.80 -5.10
N MET A 109 11.92 -13.60 -5.27
CA MET A 109 12.60 -12.44 -4.70
C MET A 109 12.13 -11.12 -5.33
N GLU A 110 11.82 -11.14 -6.63
CA GLU A 110 11.25 -9.98 -7.32
C GLU A 110 9.86 -9.67 -6.76
N LEU A 111 8.98 -10.68 -6.66
CA LEU A 111 7.64 -10.54 -6.11
C LEU A 111 7.68 -9.92 -4.70
N LEU A 112 8.46 -10.49 -3.78
CA LEU A 112 8.59 -10.00 -2.41
C LEU A 112 9.15 -8.57 -2.34
N SER A 113 10.13 -8.24 -3.19
CA SER A 113 10.72 -6.90 -3.25
C SER A 113 9.71 -5.85 -3.71
N ARG A 114 8.89 -6.16 -4.72
CA ARG A 114 7.83 -5.28 -5.22
C ARG A 114 6.71 -5.09 -4.20
N ILE A 115 6.26 -6.15 -3.55
CA ILE A 115 5.28 -6.08 -2.47
C ILE A 115 5.77 -5.16 -1.35
N LYS A 116 7.02 -5.33 -0.91
CA LYS A 116 7.62 -4.48 0.12
C LYS A 116 7.69 -3.01 -0.32
N ALA A 117 8.01 -2.74 -1.58
CA ALA A 117 8.06 -1.39 -2.12
C ALA A 117 6.67 -0.74 -2.19
N VAL A 118 5.63 -1.48 -2.61
CA VAL A 118 4.25 -1.00 -2.68
C VAL A 118 3.70 -0.75 -1.28
N LEU A 119 3.84 -1.71 -0.34
CA LEU A 119 3.40 -1.53 1.04
C LEU A 119 4.07 -0.34 1.73
N ARG A 120 5.35 -0.10 1.48
CA ARG A 120 6.05 1.08 2.01
C ARG A 120 5.43 2.37 1.49
N ARG A 121 5.10 2.45 0.19
CA ARG A 121 4.47 3.63 -0.43
C ARG A 121 3.07 3.87 0.12
N SER A 122 2.24 2.84 0.23
CA SER A 122 0.88 2.95 0.78
C SER A 122 0.89 3.34 2.27
N HIS A 123 1.83 2.81 3.07
CA HIS A 123 2.03 3.28 4.44
C HIS A 123 2.54 4.73 4.51
N THR A 124 3.26 5.20 3.49
CA THR A 124 3.71 6.60 3.42
C THR A 124 2.56 7.53 3.02
N VAL A 125 1.64 7.08 2.17
CA VAL A 125 0.40 7.83 1.83
C VAL A 125 -0.56 7.86 3.03
N GLN A 126 -0.73 6.76 3.77
CA GLN A 126 -1.48 6.78 5.05
C GLN A 126 -0.78 7.58 6.16
N LYS A 127 0.55 7.72 6.10
CA LYS A 127 1.31 8.66 6.94
C LYS A 127 1.32 10.09 6.38
N ALA A 128 0.94 10.33 5.14
CA ALA A 128 0.78 11.67 4.59
C ALA A 128 -0.38 12.44 5.26
N GLU A 129 -1.35 11.76 5.88
CA GLU A 129 -2.26 12.40 6.84
C GLU A 129 -1.60 12.81 8.15
N SER A 130 -0.31 12.50 8.37
CA SER A 130 0.47 12.87 9.55
C SER A 130 1.80 13.57 9.24
N HIS A 131 1.97 14.15 8.07
CA HIS A 131 3.05 15.11 7.83
C HIS A 131 2.78 16.45 8.52
N VAL A 132 1.56 16.61 9.05
CA VAL A 132 1.20 17.69 9.94
C VAL A 132 1.15 17.16 11.39
N LEU A 133 2.08 17.63 12.22
CA LEU A 133 2.06 17.36 13.66
C LEU A 133 1.21 18.42 14.34
N SER A 134 0.27 18.01 15.18
CA SER A 134 -0.55 18.95 15.95
C SER A 134 -0.41 18.70 17.45
N ALA A 135 -0.22 19.78 18.20
CA ALA A 135 -0.16 19.76 19.64
C ALA A 135 -0.85 21.01 20.21
N HIS A 136 -2.08 20.89 20.69
CA HIS A 136 -2.97 22.00 21.07
C HIS A 136 -3.12 22.97 19.88
N ASP A 137 -2.75 24.22 20.05
CA ASP A 137 -2.85 25.27 19.04
C ASP A 137 -1.63 25.34 18.10
N LEU A 138 -0.70 24.38 18.21
CA LEU A 138 0.51 24.29 17.39
C LEU A 138 0.28 23.28 16.25
N THR A 139 0.57 23.71 15.02
CA THR A 139 0.55 22.88 13.82
C THR A 139 1.91 22.97 13.13
N ILE A 140 2.52 21.84 12.79
CA ILE A 140 3.82 21.75 12.12
C ILE A 140 3.61 20.96 10.83
N ASP A 141 3.79 21.59 9.69
CA ASP A 141 3.85 20.91 8.39
C ASP A 141 5.31 20.51 8.11
N LEU A 142 5.56 19.20 8.06
CA LEU A 142 6.90 18.66 7.91
C LEU A 142 7.41 18.73 6.46
N ASP A 143 6.51 18.79 5.48
CA ASP A 143 6.85 18.87 4.07
C ASP A 143 7.16 20.29 3.65
N GLN A 144 6.30 21.23 4.05
CA GLN A 144 6.49 22.66 3.78
C GLN A 144 7.45 23.33 4.77
N ARG A 145 7.80 22.62 5.87
CA ARG A 145 8.63 23.13 6.98
C ARG A 145 8.07 24.40 7.60
N THR A 146 6.75 24.49 7.69
CA THR A 146 6.04 25.61 8.29
C THR A 146 5.54 25.25 9.68
N VAL A 147 5.52 26.24 10.55
CA VAL A 147 5.00 26.13 11.92
C VAL A 147 3.98 27.22 12.13
N VAL A 148 2.78 26.82 12.55
CA VAL A 148 1.69 27.76 12.87
C VAL A 148 1.29 27.57 14.33
N TYR A 149 1.22 28.66 15.08
CA TYR A 149 0.74 28.71 16.46
C TYR A 149 -0.33 29.79 16.59
N LEU A 150 -1.53 29.43 17.06
CA LEU A 150 -2.67 30.35 17.17
C LEU A 150 -2.90 31.13 15.87
N GLU A 151 -2.98 30.42 14.73
CA GLU A 151 -3.19 30.98 13.37
C GLU A 151 -2.05 31.91 12.87
N THR A 152 -0.96 32.03 13.61
CA THR A 152 0.21 32.83 13.22
C THR A 152 1.36 31.93 12.80
N GLU A 153 1.91 32.17 11.62
CA GLU A 153 3.10 31.45 11.15
C GLU A 153 4.35 31.90 11.93
N ILE A 154 5.11 30.92 12.44
CA ILE A 154 6.35 31.13 13.18
C ILE A 154 7.53 30.75 12.31
N VAL A 155 8.42 31.69 12.05
CA VAL A 155 9.67 31.43 11.32
C VAL A 155 10.70 30.84 12.26
N LEU A 156 11.10 29.60 12.02
CA LEU A 156 12.14 28.91 12.78
C LEU A 156 13.38 28.67 11.92
N THR A 157 14.54 28.66 12.56
CA THR A 157 15.76 28.15 11.91
C THR A 157 15.65 26.64 11.70
N TYR A 158 16.50 26.08 10.82
CA TYR A 158 16.53 24.65 10.54
C TYR A 158 16.61 23.80 11.83
N LYS A 159 17.51 24.15 12.75
CA LYS A 159 17.71 23.40 14.00
C LYS A 159 16.54 23.51 14.97
N GLU A 160 15.92 24.67 15.04
CA GLU A 160 14.72 24.89 15.88
C GLU A 160 13.53 24.08 15.35
N PHE A 161 13.34 24.07 14.04
CA PHE A 161 12.28 23.27 13.40
C PHE A 161 12.48 21.76 13.67
N GLU A 162 13.69 21.23 13.48
CA GLU A 162 14.00 19.82 13.76
C GLU A 162 13.78 19.47 15.23
N LEU A 163 14.24 20.32 16.15
CA LEU A 163 14.06 20.11 17.57
C LEU A 163 12.57 20.14 17.96
N LEU A 164 11.82 21.13 17.49
CA LEU A 164 10.39 21.24 17.78
C LEU A 164 9.62 20.04 17.24
N SER A 165 9.89 19.64 16.01
CA SER A 165 9.28 18.46 15.36
C SER A 165 9.59 17.18 16.14
N TYR A 166 10.81 17.01 16.60
CA TYR A 166 11.22 15.88 17.43
C TYR A 166 10.49 15.85 18.77
N LEU A 167 10.39 16.99 19.47
CA LEU A 167 9.68 17.10 20.75
C LEU A 167 8.18 16.81 20.60
N VAL A 168 7.53 17.33 19.57
CA VAL A 168 6.10 17.10 19.33
C VAL A 168 5.81 15.65 18.97
N ARG A 169 6.68 14.99 18.20
CA ARG A 169 6.55 13.55 17.90
C ARG A 169 6.66 12.66 19.14
N ASN A 170 7.50 13.07 20.10
CA ASN A 170 7.77 12.30 21.32
C ASN A 170 7.07 12.86 22.54
N ARG A 171 5.99 13.63 22.36
CA ARG A 171 5.23 14.20 23.48
C ARG A 171 4.78 13.13 24.45
N GLY A 172 4.87 13.41 25.74
CA GLY A 172 4.52 12.47 26.82
C GLY A 172 5.64 11.48 27.18
N THR A 173 6.78 11.52 26.49
CA THR A 173 7.95 10.69 26.79
C THR A 173 9.10 11.58 27.29
N ALA A 174 9.75 11.23 28.39
CA ALA A 174 10.95 11.92 28.84
C ALA A 174 12.11 11.62 27.87
N ILE A 175 12.73 12.64 27.33
CA ILE A 175 13.84 12.53 26.37
C ILE A 175 15.14 12.81 27.11
N SER A 176 16.10 11.87 27.06
CA SER A 176 17.46 12.04 27.59
C SER A 176 18.29 12.96 26.69
N ARG A 177 19.35 13.50 27.21
CA ARG A 177 20.27 14.41 26.53
C ARG A 177 21.47 13.69 25.88
N ASP A 178 21.49 12.37 25.94
CA ASP A 178 22.60 11.54 25.44
C ASP A 178 22.50 11.34 23.93
#